data_5481dfedcf3d6f4483a5b64a66615d0a
#
_entry.id   5481dfedcf3d6f4483a5b64a66615d0a
#
_cell.length_a   1.000
_cell.length_b   1.000
_cell.length_c   1.000
_cell.angle_alpha   90.00
_cell.angle_beta   90.00
_cell.angle_gamma   90.00
#
_symmetry.space_group_name_H-M   'P 1'
#
loop_
_entity.id
_entity.type
_entity.pdbx_description
1 polymer ?
#
loop_
_entity_poly.entity_id
_entity_poly.type
_entity_poly.pdbx_seq_one_letter_code
_entity_poly.pdbx_strand_id
1 'polypeptide(L)'
;EFNYSFVYPVTKNFHLKLGYIRNNTLNFGFSIAGNYASKDPYIRKRDKPKKIPNAEVFRTVVNAEEAEYLYKSSLKYLAESKLLLQTAQVDDSRYTVTFAQSKFLNNPVALGRMSRILDQLSPELIDEFTLININADTAMFAVDIPRDDFRKYLDLNKTDALLESVEIYQAEPGVHLTHDYRPQPLLPQTLWKISPAIRSQIGGPDGFYFGDLSLSVHSETIITRRFN
;
A
#
# COMPACT_ATOMS: atom_id res chain seq x y z
N GLU A 1 18.20 -53.89 -12.21
CA GLU A 1 17.88 -52.46 -12.47
C GLU A 1 18.38 -51.65 -11.28
N PHE A 2 19.17 -50.60 -11.57
CA PHE A 2 19.70 -49.72 -10.54
C PHE A 2 18.96 -48.39 -10.60
N ASN A 3 18.55 -47.88 -9.41
CA ASN A 3 17.94 -46.57 -9.27
C ASN A 3 18.88 -45.69 -8.42
N TYR A 4 19.27 -44.58 -8.95
CA TYR A 4 20.12 -43.62 -8.24
C TYR A 4 19.34 -42.35 -7.99
N SER A 5 19.44 -41.81 -6.78
CA SER A 5 18.90 -40.50 -6.48
C SER A 5 19.92 -39.65 -5.71
N PHE A 6 20.04 -38.43 -6.10
CA PHE A 6 20.91 -37.43 -5.49
C PHE A 6 20.06 -36.26 -4.97
N VAL A 7 20.27 -35.90 -3.72
CA VAL A 7 19.60 -34.78 -3.07
C VAL A 7 20.62 -33.72 -2.68
N TYR A 8 20.50 -32.53 -3.24
CA TYR A 8 21.38 -31.42 -2.95
C TYR A 8 20.66 -30.37 -2.10
N PRO A 9 21.10 -30.12 -0.86
CA PRO A 9 20.55 -29.07 -0.01
C PRO A 9 21.10 -27.68 -0.45
N VAL A 10 20.26 -26.91 -1.10
CA VAL A 10 20.62 -25.53 -1.50
C VAL A 10 20.55 -24.59 -0.29
N THR A 11 19.56 -24.81 0.57
CA THR A 11 19.38 -24.14 1.86
C THR A 11 18.84 -25.13 2.89
N LYS A 12 18.73 -24.70 4.16
CA LYS A 12 18.13 -25.54 5.22
C LYS A 12 16.71 -26.03 4.88
N ASN A 13 16.00 -25.28 4.05
CA ASN A 13 14.60 -25.52 3.76
C ASN A 13 14.30 -25.83 2.29
N PHE A 14 15.31 -25.77 1.42
CA PHE A 14 15.15 -26.03 -0.01
C PHE A 14 16.17 -27.06 -0.50
N HIS A 15 15.67 -28.14 -1.08
CA HIS A 15 16.48 -29.24 -1.60
C HIS A 15 16.13 -29.51 -3.06
N LEU A 16 17.15 -29.70 -3.88
CA LEU A 16 17.02 -30.21 -5.25
C LEU A 16 17.20 -31.73 -5.24
N LYS A 17 16.40 -32.42 -6.03
CA LYS A 17 16.45 -33.87 -6.20
C LYS A 17 16.67 -34.21 -7.65
N LEU A 18 17.65 -35.07 -7.90
CA LEU A 18 17.94 -35.64 -9.21
C LEU A 18 17.89 -37.15 -9.08
N GLY A 19 17.11 -37.79 -9.90
CA GLY A 19 16.98 -39.27 -9.89
C GLY A 19 17.17 -39.82 -11.29
N TYR A 20 17.84 -40.97 -11.36
CA TYR A 20 17.92 -41.78 -12.56
C TYR A 20 17.29 -43.14 -12.25
N ILE A 21 16.23 -43.46 -12.97
CA ILE A 21 15.36 -44.60 -12.69
C ILE A 21 15.30 -45.52 -13.91
N ARG A 22 15.37 -46.83 -13.68
CA ARG A 22 15.20 -47.84 -14.71
C ARG A 22 16.09 -47.70 -15.95
N ASN A 23 17.30 -47.16 -15.79
CA ASN A 23 18.29 -46.97 -16.85
C ASN A 23 17.84 -46.06 -18.04
N ASN A 24 16.71 -45.44 -17.98
CA ASN A 24 16.20 -44.62 -19.08
C ASN A 24 15.42 -43.36 -18.66
N THR A 25 15.16 -43.18 -17.38
CA THR A 25 14.33 -42.04 -16.94
C THR A 25 15.10 -41.15 -15.98
N LEU A 26 15.22 -39.89 -16.37
CA LEU A 26 15.80 -38.85 -15.55
C LEU A 26 14.68 -38.10 -14.84
N ASN A 27 14.73 -38.07 -13.51
CA ASN A 27 13.74 -37.41 -12.69
C ASN A 27 14.38 -36.20 -12.01
N PHE A 28 13.73 -35.05 -12.14
CA PHE A 28 14.12 -33.81 -11.48
C PHE A 28 13.00 -33.38 -10.56
N GLY A 29 13.35 -33.03 -9.33
CA GLY A 29 12.38 -32.56 -8.34
C GLY A 29 13.00 -31.55 -7.39
N PHE A 30 12.15 -30.84 -6.68
CA PHE A 30 12.56 -30.00 -5.57
C PHE A 30 11.63 -30.22 -4.38
N SER A 31 12.15 -29.98 -3.19
CA SER A 31 11.33 -29.99 -1.98
C SER A 31 11.61 -28.76 -1.12
N ILE A 32 10.54 -28.18 -0.62
CA ILE A 32 10.58 -27.05 0.33
C ILE A 32 10.03 -27.56 1.65
N ALA A 33 10.86 -27.53 2.70
CA ALA A 33 10.45 -27.89 4.05
C ALA A 33 10.23 -26.64 4.88
N GLY A 34 9.05 -26.49 5.46
CA GLY A 34 8.72 -25.38 6.37
C GLY A 34 8.27 -25.94 7.73
N ASN A 35 8.77 -25.40 8.82
CA ASN A 35 8.26 -25.72 10.14
C ASN A 35 7.23 -24.67 10.56
N TYR A 36 5.96 -24.96 10.33
CA TYR A 36 4.84 -24.09 10.71
C TYR A 36 4.61 -24.02 12.24
N ALA A 37 5.22 -24.94 12.99
CA ALA A 37 5.15 -24.97 14.44
C ALA A 37 6.36 -24.32 15.12
N SER A 38 7.25 -23.64 14.37
CA SER A 38 8.36 -22.93 14.98
C SER A 38 7.83 -21.85 15.92
N LYS A 39 8.37 -21.81 17.14
CA LYS A 39 7.96 -20.89 18.19
C LYS A 39 8.34 -19.42 17.93
N ASP A 40 9.04 -19.13 16.83
CA ASP A 40 9.30 -17.77 16.40
C ASP A 40 8.19 -17.34 15.44
N PRO A 41 7.12 -16.69 15.94
CA PRO A 41 6.14 -16.10 15.06
C PRO A 41 6.89 -15.10 14.19
N TYR A 42 6.67 -15.14 12.89
CA TYR A 42 7.15 -14.10 11.99
C TYR A 42 6.50 -12.78 12.41
N ILE A 43 7.14 -12.10 13.34
CA ILE A 43 6.74 -10.74 13.72
C ILE A 43 7.12 -9.87 12.54
N ARG A 44 6.13 -9.50 11.72
CA ARG A 44 6.33 -8.46 10.70
C ARG A 44 6.98 -7.27 11.40
N LYS A 45 8.23 -6.98 11.04
CA LYS A 45 8.86 -5.75 11.50
C LYS A 45 7.96 -4.61 11.07
N ARG A 46 7.37 -3.92 12.05
CA ARG A 46 6.59 -2.72 11.76
C ARG A 46 7.56 -1.70 11.18
N ASP A 47 7.26 -1.24 9.97
CA ASP A 47 8.02 -0.14 9.39
C ASP A 47 7.97 1.04 10.36
N LYS A 48 9.14 1.56 10.71
CA LYS A 48 9.20 2.77 11.55
C LYS A 48 8.54 3.93 10.80
N PRO A 49 7.84 4.83 11.50
CA PRO A 49 7.34 6.06 10.89
C PRO A 49 8.51 6.83 10.27
N LYS A 50 8.37 7.25 9.03
CA LYS A 50 9.38 8.12 8.39
C LYS A 50 9.29 9.51 9.02
N LYS A 51 10.44 10.08 9.38
CA LYS A 51 10.53 11.51 9.69
C LYS A 51 10.65 12.27 8.37
N ILE A 52 9.96 13.38 8.24
CA ILE A 52 10.05 14.27 7.10
C ILE A 52 11.22 15.22 7.37
N PRO A 53 12.34 15.13 6.63
CA PRO A 53 13.44 16.06 6.80
C PRO A 53 13.05 17.41 6.20
N ASN A 54 13.28 18.48 6.96
CA ASN A 54 13.15 19.87 6.49
C ASN A 54 11.81 20.18 5.79
N ALA A 55 10.70 19.77 6.40
CA ALA A 55 9.40 20.21 5.91
C ALA A 55 9.33 21.74 6.03
N GLU A 56 9.18 22.41 4.90
CA GLU A 56 8.79 23.82 4.91
C GLU A 56 7.34 23.87 5.37
N VAL A 57 7.12 24.34 6.58
CA VAL A 57 5.79 24.52 7.15
C VAL A 57 5.48 25.99 7.14
N PHE A 58 4.43 26.38 6.44
CA PHE A 58 3.92 27.74 6.51
C PHE A 58 3.31 27.98 7.90
N ARG A 59 3.47 29.17 8.42
CA ARG A 59 2.91 29.50 9.75
C ARG A 59 1.39 29.54 9.75
N THR A 60 0.82 29.89 8.61
CA THR A 60 -0.64 30.02 8.41
C THR A 60 -0.96 29.57 6.98
N VAL A 61 -2.18 29.11 6.76
CA VAL A 61 -2.73 28.93 5.41
C VAL A 61 -3.69 30.09 5.16
N VAL A 62 -3.14 31.23 4.75
CA VAL A 62 -3.92 32.44 4.54
C VAL A 62 -4.39 32.57 3.08
N ASN A 63 -3.70 31.94 2.17
CA ASN A 63 -3.99 32.04 0.75
C ASN A 63 -4.04 30.67 0.05
N ALA A 64 -4.61 30.67 -1.17
CA ALA A 64 -4.76 29.46 -1.97
C ALA A 64 -3.43 28.79 -2.35
N GLU A 65 -2.34 29.57 -2.47
CA GLU A 65 -1.01 29.04 -2.82
C GLU A 65 -0.43 28.19 -1.68
N GLU A 66 -0.60 28.65 -0.44
CA GLU A 66 -0.14 27.90 0.74
C GLU A 66 -0.96 26.63 0.95
N ALA A 67 -2.27 26.69 0.74
CA ALA A 67 -3.13 25.52 0.79
C ALA A 67 -2.78 24.51 -0.31
N GLU A 68 -2.50 24.97 -1.53
CA GLU A 68 -2.04 24.13 -2.63
C GLU A 68 -0.68 23.49 -2.33
N TYR A 69 0.23 24.23 -1.70
CA TYR A 69 1.52 23.69 -1.27
C TYR A 69 1.36 22.62 -0.20
N LEU A 70 0.50 22.84 0.81
CA LEU A 70 0.18 21.86 1.83
C LEU A 70 -0.38 20.58 1.19
N TYR A 71 -1.30 20.73 0.24
CA TYR A 71 -1.85 19.62 -0.52
C TYR A 71 -0.77 18.85 -1.31
N LYS A 72 0.07 19.54 -2.09
CA LYS A 72 1.15 18.91 -2.88
C LYS A 72 2.18 18.21 -2.01
N SER A 73 2.55 18.82 -0.89
CA SER A 73 3.46 18.21 0.08
C SER A 73 2.83 16.97 0.71
N SER A 74 1.58 17.04 1.12
CA SER A 74 0.83 15.89 1.65
C SER A 74 0.73 14.76 0.62
N LEU A 75 0.43 15.07 -0.64
CA LEU A 75 0.38 14.11 -1.74
C LEU A 75 1.69 13.33 -1.87
N LYS A 76 2.82 14.04 -1.87
CA LYS A 76 4.16 13.45 -1.99
C LYS A 76 4.49 12.53 -0.83
N TYR A 77 4.41 13.03 0.40
CA TYR A 77 4.87 12.27 1.58
C TYR A 77 3.93 11.13 1.97
N LEU A 78 2.63 11.28 1.74
CA LEU A 78 1.67 10.19 1.91
C LEU A 78 1.89 9.08 0.88
N ALA A 79 2.13 9.43 -0.40
CA ALA A 79 2.43 8.45 -1.43
C ALA A 79 3.67 7.61 -1.12
N GLU A 80 4.73 8.22 -0.58
CA GLU A 80 5.93 7.50 -0.12
C GLU A 80 5.61 6.46 0.96
N SER A 81 4.59 6.72 1.76
CA SER A 81 4.11 5.80 2.81
C SER A 81 3.06 4.81 2.31
N LYS A 82 2.75 4.80 0.99
CA LYS A 82 1.71 3.98 0.37
C LYS A 82 0.29 4.33 0.85
N LEU A 83 0.10 5.58 1.20
CA LEU A 83 -1.18 6.21 1.49
C LEU A 83 -1.50 7.12 0.30
N LEU A 84 -2.51 6.76 -0.46
CA LEU A 84 -2.84 7.45 -1.71
C LEU A 84 -3.87 8.55 -1.43
N LEU A 85 -3.38 9.76 -1.28
CA LEU A 85 -4.25 10.93 -1.14
C LEU A 85 -5.06 11.12 -2.43
N GLN A 86 -6.37 11.28 -2.28
CA GLN A 86 -7.31 11.46 -3.40
C GLN A 86 -7.72 12.92 -3.53
N THR A 87 -8.29 13.48 -2.49
CA THR A 87 -8.70 14.88 -2.48
C THR A 87 -8.40 15.52 -1.13
N ALA A 88 -8.39 16.84 -1.07
CA ALA A 88 -8.25 17.57 0.17
C ALA A 88 -9.05 18.88 0.17
N GLN A 89 -9.40 19.33 1.37
CA GLN A 89 -10.07 20.58 1.66
C GLN A 89 -9.38 21.22 2.87
N VAL A 90 -9.15 22.50 2.81
CA VAL A 90 -8.64 23.27 3.95
C VAL A 90 -9.70 24.28 4.34
N ASP A 91 -10.26 24.13 5.53
CA ASP A 91 -11.25 25.04 6.10
C ASP A 91 -10.70 25.59 7.40
N ASP A 92 -10.59 26.92 7.52
CA ASP A 92 -10.10 27.65 8.69
C ASP A 92 -9.03 26.91 9.52
N SER A 93 -9.46 26.06 10.45
CA SER A 93 -8.60 25.27 11.34
C SER A 93 -8.65 23.76 11.08
N ARG A 94 -9.40 23.31 10.06
CA ARG A 94 -9.59 21.90 9.73
C ARG A 94 -8.94 21.54 8.41
N TYR A 95 -8.21 20.45 8.39
CA TYR A 95 -7.65 19.87 7.16
C TYR A 95 -8.30 18.52 6.88
N THR A 96 -9.20 18.49 5.92
CA THR A 96 -9.91 17.31 5.46
C THR A 96 -9.14 16.65 4.33
N VAL A 97 -8.89 15.35 4.44
CA VAL A 97 -8.13 14.57 3.48
C VAL A 97 -8.86 13.27 3.17
N THR A 98 -9.11 13.01 1.88
CA THR A 98 -9.59 11.71 1.45
C THR A 98 -8.45 10.86 0.94
N PHE A 99 -8.45 9.59 1.31
CA PHE A 99 -7.36 8.68 0.97
C PHE A 99 -7.83 7.27 0.65
N ALA A 100 -7.06 6.61 -0.21
CA ALA A 100 -7.13 5.18 -0.44
C ALA A 100 -5.84 4.51 0.06
N GLN A 101 -5.91 3.27 0.50
CA GLN A 101 -4.75 2.51 0.94
C GLN A 101 -4.88 1.03 0.63
N SER A 102 -3.76 0.38 0.33
CA SER A 102 -3.70 -1.06 0.06
C SER A 102 -2.63 -1.80 0.87
N LYS A 103 -1.79 -1.05 1.59
CA LYS A 103 -0.63 -1.63 2.31
C LYS A 103 -0.99 -2.13 3.70
N PHE A 104 -1.86 -1.41 4.41
CA PHE A 104 -2.10 -1.67 5.83
C PHE A 104 -3.34 -2.52 6.02
N LEU A 105 -3.20 -3.65 6.71
CA LEU A 105 -4.33 -4.50 7.09
C LEU A 105 -5.26 -3.80 8.11
N ASN A 106 -4.68 -2.96 8.96
CA ASN A 106 -5.40 -2.28 10.04
C ASN A 106 -5.51 -0.78 9.74
N ASN A 107 -6.73 -0.27 9.64
CA ASN A 107 -7.01 1.14 9.43
C ASN A 107 -6.39 2.06 10.50
N PRO A 108 -6.42 1.74 11.81
CA PRO A 108 -5.76 2.58 12.82
C PRO A 108 -4.27 2.81 12.56
N VAL A 109 -3.56 1.83 11.99
CA VAL A 109 -2.14 1.99 11.63
C VAL A 109 -1.97 2.96 10.46
N ALA A 110 -2.87 2.89 9.46
CA ALA A 110 -2.89 3.82 8.34
C ALA A 110 -3.17 5.25 8.81
N LEU A 111 -4.23 5.42 9.61
CA LEU A 111 -4.65 6.70 10.19
C LEU A 111 -3.54 7.33 11.04
N GLY A 112 -2.95 6.59 11.97
CA GLY A 112 -1.88 7.11 12.82
C GLY A 112 -0.60 7.48 12.04
N ARG A 113 -0.31 6.83 10.92
CA ARG A 113 0.80 7.23 10.04
C ARG A 113 0.48 8.48 9.25
N MET A 114 -0.75 8.58 8.76
CA MET A 114 -1.25 9.74 8.06
C MET A 114 -1.23 10.96 8.95
N SER A 115 -1.82 10.88 10.14
CA SER A 115 -1.84 11.98 11.11
C SER A 115 -0.44 12.50 11.47
N ARG A 116 0.55 11.60 11.62
CA ARG A 116 1.95 12.01 11.87
C ARG A 116 2.56 12.78 10.71
N ILE A 117 2.24 12.42 9.47
CA ILE A 117 2.73 13.12 8.29
C ILE A 117 2.05 14.48 8.18
N LEU A 118 0.73 14.51 8.35
CA LEU A 118 -0.04 15.74 8.28
C LEU A 118 0.35 16.71 9.40
N ASP A 119 0.57 16.21 10.63
CA ASP A 119 1.02 17.06 11.74
C ASP A 119 2.38 17.73 11.49
N GLN A 120 3.30 17.05 10.80
CA GLN A 120 4.59 17.61 10.43
C GLN A 120 4.52 18.62 9.27
N LEU A 121 3.49 18.56 8.43
CA LEU A 121 3.33 19.42 7.26
C LEU A 121 2.40 20.59 7.51
N SER A 122 1.42 20.42 8.39
CA SER A 122 0.38 21.43 8.62
C SER A 122 0.86 22.55 9.52
N PRO A 123 0.48 23.81 9.21
CA PRO A 123 0.73 24.96 10.09
C PRO A 123 0.00 24.81 11.43
N GLU A 124 0.41 25.59 12.42
CA GLU A 124 -0.15 25.51 13.78
C GLU A 124 -1.64 25.93 13.85
N LEU A 125 -2.12 26.66 12.84
CA LEU A 125 -3.52 27.05 12.75
C LEU A 125 -4.47 25.86 12.52
N ILE A 126 -3.97 24.77 11.96
CA ILE A 126 -4.77 23.56 11.76
C ILE A 126 -4.85 22.80 13.08
N ASP A 127 -6.04 22.76 13.66
CA ASP A 127 -6.30 22.11 14.95
C ASP A 127 -6.88 20.70 14.82
N GLU A 128 -7.43 20.37 13.65
CA GLU A 128 -8.13 19.10 13.44
C GLU A 128 -7.83 18.51 12.06
N PHE A 129 -7.69 17.19 12.04
CA PHE A 129 -7.60 16.41 10.80
C PHE A 129 -8.84 15.56 10.61
N THR A 130 -9.56 15.75 9.52
CA THR A 130 -10.64 14.86 9.08
C THR A 130 -10.09 13.92 8.01
N LEU A 131 -10.01 12.63 8.34
CA LEU A 131 -9.46 11.60 7.45
C LEU A 131 -10.58 10.69 6.92
N ILE A 132 -10.83 10.76 5.61
CA ILE A 132 -11.91 10.00 4.97
C ILE A 132 -11.30 8.88 4.13
N ASN A 133 -11.64 7.65 4.45
CA ASN A 133 -11.20 6.49 3.67
C ASN A 133 -12.13 6.26 2.48
N ILE A 134 -11.53 6.13 1.30
CA ILE A 134 -12.23 5.85 0.04
C ILE A 134 -11.78 4.50 -0.51
N ASN A 135 -12.74 3.71 -0.96
CA ASN A 135 -12.51 2.48 -1.69
C ASN A 135 -13.39 2.45 -2.95
N ALA A 136 -12.77 2.28 -4.12
CA ALA A 136 -13.47 2.27 -5.40
C ALA A 136 -14.48 3.43 -5.55
N ASP A 137 -14.02 4.65 -5.28
CA ASP A 137 -14.80 5.90 -5.36
C ASP A 137 -15.94 6.02 -4.34
N THR A 138 -16.01 5.10 -3.38
CA THR A 138 -17.01 5.12 -2.31
C THR A 138 -16.36 5.50 -0.99
N ALA A 139 -16.89 6.54 -0.33
CA ALA A 139 -16.47 6.92 1.00
C ALA A 139 -16.97 5.88 2.02
N MET A 140 -16.02 5.30 2.77
CA MET A 140 -16.30 4.19 3.69
C MET A 140 -16.56 4.69 5.10
N PHE A 141 -15.62 5.44 5.64
CA PHE A 141 -15.70 6.02 6.97
C PHE A 141 -14.88 7.31 7.02
N ALA A 142 -15.21 8.15 7.97
CA ALA A 142 -14.46 9.36 8.31
C ALA A 142 -14.00 9.29 9.77
N VAL A 143 -12.87 9.93 10.05
CA VAL A 143 -12.30 10.01 11.40
C VAL A 143 -11.83 11.43 11.63
N ASP A 144 -12.36 12.07 12.66
CA ASP A 144 -11.91 13.37 13.14
C ASP A 144 -10.89 13.17 14.25
N ILE A 145 -9.74 13.79 14.11
CA ILE A 145 -8.59 13.64 14.99
C ILE A 145 -8.16 15.03 15.46
N PRO A 146 -8.45 15.40 16.71
CA PRO A 146 -7.94 16.64 17.30
C PRO A 146 -6.41 16.57 17.39
N ARG A 147 -5.74 17.57 16.81
CA ARG A 147 -4.28 17.59 16.67
C ARG A 147 -3.56 17.65 18.01
N ASP A 148 -4.07 18.43 18.95
CA ASP A 148 -3.48 18.57 20.27
C ASP A 148 -3.47 17.25 21.06
N ASP A 149 -4.56 16.49 21.00
CA ASP A 149 -4.65 15.21 21.68
C ASP A 149 -3.81 14.15 20.98
N PHE A 150 -3.71 14.22 19.66
CA PHE A 150 -2.80 13.38 18.90
C PHE A 150 -1.32 13.66 19.26
N ARG A 151 -0.92 14.92 19.44
CA ARG A 151 0.43 15.30 19.91
C ARG A 151 0.68 14.84 21.34
N LYS A 152 -0.27 15.01 22.26
CA LYS A 152 -0.18 14.48 23.63
C LYS A 152 -0.01 12.95 23.64
N TYR A 153 -0.70 12.25 22.75
CA TYR A 153 -0.50 10.81 22.58
C TYR A 153 0.93 10.49 22.10
N LEU A 154 1.48 11.23 21.15
CA LEU A 154 2.83 11.00 20.65
C LEU A 154 3.91 11.25 21.72
N ASP A 155 3.76 12.28 22.52
CA ASP A 155 4.75 12.72 23.51
C ASP A 155 4.64 11.95 24.82
N LEU A 156 3.44 11.73 25.31
CA LEU A 156 3.15 11.19 26.63
C LEU A 156 2.61 9.75 26.63
N ASN A 157 2.42 9.18 25.44
CA ASN A 157 1.82 7.85 25.24
C ASN A 157 0.43 7.69 25.91
N LYS A 158 -0.33 8.78 26.00
CA LYS A 158 -1.68 8.82 26.58
C LYS A 158 -2.71 8.34 25.56
N THR A 159 -2.84 7.03 25.43
CA THR A 159 -3.75 6.41 24.45
C THR A 159 -5.21 6.69 24.76
N ASP A 160 -5.58 6.67 26.02
CA ASP A 160 -6.98 6.78 26.45
C ASP A 160 -7.56 8.16 26.09
N ALA A 161 -6.81 9.24 26.33
CA ALA A 161 -7.24 10.58 25.97
C ALA A 161 -7.46 10.76 24.45
N LEU A 162 -6.62 10.16 23.63
CA LEU A 162 -6.80 10.19 22.19
C LEU A 162 -8.02 9.39 21.74
N LEU A 163 -8.26 8.21 22.36
CA LEU A 163 -9.42 7.38 22.00
C LEU A 163 -10.76 8.01 22.40
N GLU A 164 -10.77 8.83 23.46
CA GLU A 164 -11.97 9.56 23.89
C GLU A 164 -12.28 10.77 22.99
N SER A 165 -11.26 11.38 22.39
CA SER A 165 -11.40 12.59 21.56
C SER A 165 -11.56 12.31 20.06
N VAL A 166 -11.23 11.09 19.60
CA VAL A 166 -11.35 10.71 18.19
C VAL A 166 -12.78 10.29 17.87
N GLU A 167 -13.40 10.96 16.90
CA GLU A 167 -14.72 10.60 16.41
C GLU A 167 -14.62 9.77 15.12
N ILE A 168 -15.33 8.64 15.10
CA ILE A 168 -15.40 7.76 13.92
C ILE A 168 -16.86 7.66 13.49
N TYR A 169 -17.12 8.00 12.24
CA TYR A 169 -18.48 7.99 11.71
C TYR A 169 -18.51 7.53 10.25
N GLN A 170 -19.70 7.25 9.74
CA GLN A 170 -19.89 6.92 8.35
C GLN A 170 -19.75 8.17 7.50
N ALA A 171 -18.83 8.13 6.52
CA ALA A 171 -18.64 9.24 5.60
C ALA A 171 -19.84 9.44 4.68
N GLU A 172 -20.15 10.70 4.40
CA GLU A 172 -21.21 11.03 3.43
C GLU A 172 -20.84 10.59 2.02
N PRO A 173 -21.76 9.99 1.28
CA PRO A 173 -21.51 9.61 -0.11
C PRO A 173 -21.15 10.83 -0.97
N GLY A 174 -20.07 10.74 -1.73
CA GLY A 174 -19.67 11.79 -2.66
C GLY A 174 -19.00 13.01 -2.02
N VAL A 175 -18.72 13.02 -0.70
CA VAL A 175 -18.07 14.15 -0.01
C VAL A 175 -16.76 14.56 -0.69
N HIS A 176 -16.00 13.63 -1.22
CA HIS A 176 -14.75 13.89 -1.93
C HIS A 176 -14.95 14.68 -3.25
N LEU A 177 -16.17 14.70 -3.78
CA LEU A 177 -16.48 15.44 -5.00
C LEU A 177 -16.63 16.97 -4.77
N THR A 178 -16.73 17.40 -3.53
CA THR A 178 -16.86 18.82 -3.17
C THR A 178 -15.53 19.48 -2.79
N HIS A 179 -14.46 18.66 -2.58
CA HIS A 179 -13.16 19.16 -2.15
C HIS A 179 -12.46 20.00 -3.24
N ASP A 180 -11.80 21.07 -2.84
CA ASP A 180 -11.12 22.03 -3.73
C ASP A 180 -9.89 21.43 -4.41
N TYR A 181 -9.10 20.65 -3.64
CA TYR A 181 -7.85 20.09 -4.12
C TYR A 181 -8.02 18.66 -4.57
N ARG A 182 -7.69 18.39 -5.85
CA ARG A 182 -7.76 17.08 -6.48
C ARG A 182 -6.49 16.77 -7.26
N PRO A 183 -6.01 15.51 -7.27
CA PRO A 183 -4.87 15.15 -8.10
C PRO A 183 -5.22 15.34 -9.57
N GLN A 184 -4.41 16.13 -10.24
CA GLN A 184 -4.49 16.23 -11.70
C GLN A 184 -3.74 15.03 -12.28
N PRO A 185 -4.40 14.15 -13.04
CA PRO A 185 -3.70 13.06 -13.68
C PRO A 185 -2.74 13.61 -14.73
N LEU A 186 -1.48 13.22 -14.63
CA LEU A 186 -0.51 13.46 -15.68
C LEU A 186 -0.87 12.57 -16.87
N LEU A 187 -1.45 13.15 -17.90
CA LEU A 187 -1.78 12.45 -19.15
C LEU A 187 -0.78 12.88 -20.24
N PRO A 188 -0.40 11.99 -21.15
CA PRO A 188 -0.79 10.57 -21.23
C PRO A 188 -0.09 9.70 -20.18
N GLN A 189 -0.81 8.71 -19.64
CA GLN A 189 -0.27 7.73 -18.72
C GLN A 189 -0.19 6.38 -19.41
N THR A 190 1.01 5.80 -19.44
CA THR A 190 1.21 4.46 -20.01
C THR A 190 1.48 3.44 -18.91
N LEU A 191 0.66 2.41 -18.86
CA LEU A 191 0.78 1.29 -17.94
C LEU A 191 1.32 0.08 -18.71
N TRP A 192 2.33 -0.58 -18.14
CA TRP A 192 2.92 -1.79 -18.70
C TRP A 192 2.68 -2.97 -17.77
N LYS A 193 2.27 -4.08 -18.34
CA LYS A 193 2.14 -5.35 -17.63
C LYS A 193 2.87 -6.44 -18.40
N ILE A 194 3.82 -7.09 -17.75
CA ILE A 194 4.54 -8.24 -18.28
C ILE A 194 4.10 -9.46 -17.46
N SER A 195 3.57 -10.47 -18.14
CA SER A 195 3.06 -11.68 -17.51
C SER A 195 3.68 -12.91 -18.19
N PRO A 196 4.64 -13.58 -17.54
CA PRO A 196 5.08 -14.89 -17.99
C PRO A 196 4.01 -15.93 -17.69
N ALA A 197 3.76 -16.82 -18.61
CA ALA A 197 2.84 -17.94 -18.43
C ALA A 197 3.49 -19.23 -18.90
N ILE A 198 3.38 -20.26 -18.08
CA ILE A 198 3.80 -21.60 -18.40
C ILE A 198 2.54 -22.42 -18.60
N ARG A 199 2.36 -22.96 -19.78
CA ARG A 199 1.31 -23.94 -20.06
C ARG A 199 1.96 -25.30 -20.12
N SER A 200 1.46 -26.22 -19.32
CA SER A 200 1.92 -27.61 -19.36
C SER A 200 0.73 -28.52 -19.61
N GLN A 201 0.92 -29.48 -20.51
CA GLN A 201 -0.06 -30.53 -20.81
C GLN A 201 0.60 -31.89 -20.56
N ILE A 202 -0.05 -32.71 -19.79
CA ILE A 202 0.38 -34.08 -19.49
C ILE A 202 -0.54 -35.02 -20.26
N GLY A 203 0.07 -35.93 -21.04
CA GLY A 203 -0.64 -36.87 -21.86
C GLY A 203 -1.08 -36.34 -23.21
N GLY A 204 -0.79 -37.05 -24.25
CA GLY A 204 -1.16 -36.79 -25.65
C GLY A 204 -0.67 -37.92 -26.55
N PRO A 205 -1.17 -38.02 -27.80
CA PRO A 205 -0.81 -39.09 -28.71
C PRO A 205 0.66 -39.09 -29.10
N ASP A 206 1.34 -37.93 -29.03
CA ASP A 206 2.70 -37.72 -29.49
C ASP A 206 3.75 -37.59 -28.36
N GLY A 207 3.33 -37.75 -27.08
CA GLY A 207 4.26 -37.69 -25.94
C GLY A 207 3.57 -37.51 -24.58
N PHE A 208 4.38 -37.74 -23.55
CA PHE A 208 3.89 -37.66 -22.16
C PHE A 208 3.76 -36.24 -21.62
N TYR A 209 4.62 -35.34 -22.07
CA TYR A 209 4.66 -33.99 -21.56
C TYR A 209 4.95 -32.97 -22.67
N PHE A 210 4.08 -31.99 -22.78
CA PHE A 210 4.26 -30.82 -23.63
C PHE A 210 4.30 -29.59 -22.77
N GLY A 211 5.29 -28.75 -22.97
CA GLY A 211 5.44 -27.48 -22.25
C GLY A 211 5.59 -26.30 -23.19
N ASP A 212 4.84 -25.27 -22.92
CA ASP A 212 4.89 -24.01 -23.66
C ASP A 212 5.18 -22.86 -22.69
N LEU A 213 6.18 -22.05 -23.01
CA LEU A 213 6.52 -20.86 -22.28
C LEU A 213 6.11 -19.63 -23.09
N SER A 214 5.17 -18.88 -22.62
CA SER A 214 4.71 -17.65 -23.25
C SER A 214 5.01 -16.42 -22.40
N LEU A 215 5.31 -15.33 -23.05
CA LEU A 215 5.48 -14.02 -22.43
C LEU A 215 4.44 -13.07 -23.04
N SER A 216 3.52 -12.62 -22.22
CA SER A 216 2.54 -11.62 -22.60
C SER A 216 3.00 -10.24 -22.15
N VAL A 217 3.07 -9.31 -23.08
CA VAL A 217 3.36 -7.89 -22.80
C VAL A 217 2.11 -7.11 -23.16
N HIS A 218 1.54 -6.46 -22.17
CA HIS A 218 0.37 -5.60 -22.33
C HIS A 218 0.77 -4.16 -22.03
N SER A 219 0.41 -3.25 -22.93
CA SER A 219 0.62 -1.82 -22.77
C SER A 219 -0.72 -1.11 -22.96
N GLU A 220 -1.09 -0.29 -22.00
CA GLU A 220 -2.29 0.52 -22.04
C GLU A 220 -1.88 1.99 -21.86
N THR A 221 -2.29 2.85 -22.80
CA THR A 221 -2.03 4.29 -22.73
C THR A 221 -3.33 5.05 -22.60
N ILE A 222 -3.51 5.70 -21.46
CA ILE A 222 -4.65 6.58 -21.17
C ILE A 222 -4.28 7.98 -21.68
N ILE A 223 -4.95 8.42 -22.74
CA ILE A 223 -4.67 9.71 -23.40
C ILE A 223 -5.57 10.82 -22.85
N THR A 224 -6.82 10.50 -22.52
CA THR A 224 -7.80 11.46 -22.02
C THR A 224 -8.89 10.76 -21.20
N ARG A 225 -9.50 11.50 -20.26
CA ARG A 225 -10.68 11.02 -19.51
C ARG A 225 -12.02 11.29 -20.19
N ARG A 226 -12.02 11.89 -21.38
CA ARG A 226 -13.24 12.43 -22.03
C ARG A 226 -13.99 11.44 -22.92
N PHE A 227 -13.71 10.16 -22.85
CA PHE A 227 -14.54 9.15 -23.52
C PHE A 227 -15.17 8.26 -22.46
N ASN A 228 -16.33 8.67 -22.02
CA ASN A 228 -17.38 7.81 -21.46
C ASN A 228 -18.47 7.69 -22.52
#